data_4ca93f0011a6c80c43b32b5fa6b4eb65
#
_entry.id   4ca93f0011a6c80c43b32b5fa6b4eb65
#
_cell.length_a   1.000
_cell.length_b   1.000
_cell.length_c   1.000
_cell.angle_alpha   90.00
_cell.angle_beta   90.00
_cell.angle_gamma   90.00
#
_symmetry.space_group_name_H-M   'P 1'
#
loop_
_entity.id
_entity.type
_entity.pdbx_description
1 polymer ?
#
loop_
_entity_poly.entity_id
_entity_poly.type
_entity_poly.pdbx_seq_one_letter_code
_entity_poly.pdbx_strand_id
1 'polypeptide(L)'
;MNSERAYWLAWSQIRGVGPVLLKRIAQHFELLENAWKATAIALSEVDGLGGKLVHQILEQRPTINPANLLDHHQQKNPHFWTPADPEYPLLLWEIPSPPPVLYYLGQVDLADNQGQIPGIGIVGTRYPTEHGSRWTRKISQALAQQQFTVISGLAAGIDAVAHSSCLRAQGRTIAVLGTGLDLIYPPQNKALFEQIATEGLILSEYAAGTKPDRGNFPARNRIIAGLSRAVLVMEAPPKSGALITAKYANDFNRDVFTLPNSPDVKEAHGCLNLIHNGAEIILSEQQLLESLGAIPPVAPEDQPNRSDAKPPNVPNPAQPTPPPMDLDPTLQTLLQTLTSESTSLDQIVSKSGIATGQVSAGLLQLELLGLVSQQPGMRYQRT
;
A
#
# COMPACT_ATOMS: atom_id res chain seq x y z
N MET A 1 16.37 -15.17 8.65
CA MET A 1 16.16 -14.08 7.67
C MET A 1 16.56 -14.50 6.23
N ASN A 2 17.76 -14.98 5.94
CA ASN A 2 18.10 -15.36 4.55
C ASN A 2 17.22 -16.46 3.95
N SER A 3 16.69 -17.40 4.72
CA SER A 3 15.84 -18.45 4.16
C SER A 3 14.51 -17.92 3.66
N GLU A 4 13.83 -17.03 4.40
CA GLU A 4 12.52 -16.50 4.01
C GLU A 4 12.59 -15.60 2.77
N ARG A 5 13.65 -14.77 2.62
CA ARG A 5 13.91 -14.02 1.38
C ARG A 5 14.03 -14.94 0.16
N ALA A 6 14.69 -16.10 0.34
CA ALA A 6 14.83 -17.08 -0.73
C ALA A 6 13.46 -17.64 -1.17
N TYR A 7 12.54 -17.86 -0.23
CA TYR A 7 11.19 -18.33 -0.55
C TYR A 7 10.33 -17.23 -1.19
N TRP A 8 10.43 -15.96 -0.76
CA TRP A 8 9.77 -14.86 -1.46
C TRP A 8 10.18 -14.80 -2.93
N LEU A 9 11.49 -14.89 -3.18
CA LEU A 9 12.03 -14.90 -4.53
C LEU A 9 11.58 -16.14 -5.32
N ALA A 10 11.62 -17.33 -4.72
CA ALA A 10 11.22 -18.57 -5.37
C ALA A 10 9.72 -18.58 -5.74
N TRP A 11 8.86 -18.14 -4.84
CA TRP A 11 7.43 -18.00 -5.09
C TRP A 11 7.12 -17.00 -6.21
N SER A 12 7.87 -15.90 -6.30
CA SER A 12 7.73 -14.93 -7.38
C SER A 12 8.04 -15.50 -8.78
N GLN A 13 8.73 -16.63 -8.87
CA GLN A 13 9.04 -17.32 -10.13
C GLN A 13 7.94 -18.30 -10.55
N ILE A 14 7.03 -18.66 -9.67
CA ILE A 14 5.94 -19.60 -9.97
C ILE A 14 4.92 -18.93 -10.91
N ARG A 15 4.80 -19.47 -12.11
CA ARG A 15 3.86 -18.93 -13.12
C ARG A 15 2.41 -19.02 -12.60
N GLY A 16 1.71 -17.90 -12.65
CA GLY A 16 0.32 -17.78 -12.19
C GLY A 16 0.18 -17.31 -10.73
N VAL A 17 1.26 -17.28 -9.96
CA VAL A 17 1.30 -16.71 -8.62
C VAL A 17 1.76 -15.25 -8.72
N GLY A 18 0.80 -14.33 -8.81
CA GLY A 18 1.07 -12.88 -8.79
C GLY A 18 1.14 -12.32 -7.37
N PRO A 19 1.48 -11.01 -7.22
CA PRO A 19 1.64 -10.36 -5.92
C PRO A 19 0.45 -10.53 -4.97
N VAL A 20 -0.78 -10.49 -5.48
CA VAL A 20 -2.01 -10.66 -4.68
C VAL A 20 -2.07 -12.05 -4.05
N LEU A 21 -1.87 -13.10 -4.87
CA LEU A 21 -1.90 -14.48 -4.38
C LEU A 21 -0.72 -14.76 -3.45
N LEU A 22 0.44 -14.22 -3.76
CA LEU A 22 1.63 -14.40 -2.92
C LEU A 22 1.45 -13.77 -1.53
N LYS A 23 0.82 -12.58 -1.46
CA LYS A 23 0.45 -11.97 -0.18
C LYS A 23 -0.52 -12.85 0.61
N ARG A 24 -1.56 -13.42 -0.04
CA ARG A 24 -2.51 -14.33 0.61
C ARG A 24 -1.84 -15.61 1.11
N ILE A 25 -0.94 -16.21 0.31
CA ILE A 25 -0.14 -17.36 0.72
C ILE A 25 0.70 -17.02 1.96
N ALA A 26 1.38 -15.89 1.95
CA ALA A 26 2.20 -15.44 3.08
C ALA A 26 1.37 -15.21 4.35
N GLN A 27 0.18 -14.63 4.21
CA GLN A 27 -0.74 -14.41 5.33
C GLN A 27 -1.33 -15.73 5.90
N HIS A 28 -1.61 -16.72 5.02
CA HIS A 28 -2.18 -17.99 5.43
C HIS A 28 -1.15 -18.90 6.14
N PHE A 29 0.09 -18.93 5.64
CA PHE A 29 1.12 -19.84 6.15
C PHE A 29 2.10 -19.17 7.13
N GLU A 30 1.99 -17.87 7.37
CA GLU A 30 2.90 -17.02 8.15
C GLU A 30 4.33 -16.97 7.58
N LEU A 31 4.89 -18.11 7.20
CA LEU A 31 6.18 -18.26 6.55
C LEU A 31 6.02 -18.91 5.16
N LEU A 32 6.62 -18.31 4.15
CA LEU A 32 6.60 -18.87 2.80
C LEU A 32 7.39 -20.19 2.68
N GLU A 33 8.31 -20.45 3.60
CA GLU A 33 8.96 -21.76 3.73
C GLU A 33 7.93 -22.86 4.04
N ASN A 34 6.97 -22.60 4.94
CA ASN A 34 5.89 -23.54 5.27
C ASN A 34 5.00 -23.79 4.05
N ALA A 35 4.61 -22.71 3.36
CA ALA A 35 3.85 -22.78 2.11
C ALA A 35 4.61 -23.57 1.03
N TRP A 36 5.93 -23.43 0.96
CA TRP A 36 6.77 -24.16 -0.01
C TRP A 36 6.78 -25.66 0.23
N LYS A 37 6.59 -26.11 1.46
CA LYS A 37 6.53 -27.52 1.85
C LYS A 37 5.10 -28.07 1.93
N ALA A 38 4.09 -27.21 1.81
CA ALA A 38 2.68 -27.57 2.01
C ALA A 38 2.17 -28.56 0.98
N THR A 39 1.18 -29.37 1.38
CA THR A 39 0.46 -30.32 0.52
C THR A 39 -0.51 -29.62 -0.41
N ALA A 40 -1.02 -30.34 -1.42
CA ALA A 40 -2.07 -29.83 -2.30
C ALA A 40 -3.32 -29.38 -1.52
N ILE A 41 -3.70 -30.12 -0.50
CA ILE A 41 -4.88 -29.85 0.34
C ILE A 41 -4.68 -28.50 1.05
N ALA A 42 -3.57 -28.33 1.77
CA ALA A 42 -3.28 -27.10 2.49
C ALA A 42 -3.16 -25.87 1.57
N LEU A 43 -2.57 -26.02 0.38
CA LEU A 43 -2.54 -24.94 -0.61
C LEU A 43 -3.94 -24.57 -1.13
N SER A 44 -4.85 -25.54 -1.25
CA SER A 44 -6.22 -25.29 -1.72
C SER A 44 -7.08 -24.52 -0.72
N GLU A 45 -6.66 -24.41 0.53
CA GLU A 45 -7.33 -23.62 1.58
C GLU A 45 -7.08 -22.10 1.40
N VAL A 46 -6.04 -21.73 0.64
CA VAL A 46 -5.75 -20.32 0.35
C VAL A 46 -6.75 -19.77 -0.66
N ASP A 47 -7.44 -18.70 -0.31
CA ASP A 47 -8.41 -18.04 -1.20
C ASP A 47 -7.77 -17.60 -2.52
N GLY A 48 -8.37 -18.03 -3.63
CA GLY A 48 -7.90 -17.77 -4.99
C GLY A 48 -6.90 -18.80 -5.55
N LEU A 49 -6.48 -19.82 -4.78
CA LEU A 49 -5.70 -20.95 -5.28
C LEU A 49 -6.64 -22.09 -5.73
N GLY A 50 -7.15 -22.00 -6.96
CA GLY A 50 -7.92 -23.09 -7.56
C GLY A 50 -7.08 -24.32 -7.90
N GLY A 51 -7.69 -25.52 -7.98
CA GLY A 51 -6.99 -26.79 -8.18
C GLY A 51 -6.02 -26.85 -9.36
N LYS A 52 -6.32 -26.14 -10.46
CA LYS A 52 -5.41 -26.02 -11.61
C LYS A 52 -4.11 -25.31 -11.25
N LEU A 53 -4.20 -24.21 -10.48
CA LEU A 53 -3.02 -23.44 -10.07
C LEU A 53 -2.22 -24.20 -9.00
N VAL A 54 -2.89 -24.89 -8.07
CA VAL A 54 -2.23 -25.77 -7.08
C VAL A 54 -1.43 -26.85 -7.79
N HIS A 55 -1.99 -27.50 -8.82
CA HIS A 55 -1.27 -28.48 -9.62
C HIS A 55 -0.01 -27.87 -10.30
N GLN A 56 -0.14 -26.69 -10.91
CA GLN A 56 0.98 -25.97 -11.52
C GLN A 56 2.09 -25.62 -10.49
N ILE A 57 1.70 -25.21 -9.29
CA ILE A 57 2.63 -24.93 -8.18
C ILE A 57 3.43 -26.20 -7.85
N LEU A 58 2.76 -27.32 -7.67
CA LEU A 58 3.38 -28.61 -7.32
C LEU A 58 4.31 -29.14 -8.41
N GLU A 59 4.02 -28.86 -9.68
CA GLU A 59 4.89 -29.21 -10.81
C GLU A 59 6.14 -28.33 -10.89
N GLN A 60 6.00 -27.01 -10.67
CA GLN A 60 7.09 -26.05 -10.82
C GLN A 60 8.01 -26.02 -9.59
N ARG A 61 7.46 -26.13 -8.39
CA ARG A 61 8.18 -26.01 -7.12
C ARG A 61 9.43 -26.92 -7.02
N PRO A 62 9.40 -28.21 -7.42
CA PRO A 62 10.58 -29.08 -7.35
C PRO A 62 11.72 -28.66 -8.29
N THR A 63 11.43 -27.87 -9.31
CA THR A 63 12.46 -27.40 -10.28
C THR A 63 13.23 -26.18 -9.80
N ILE A 64 12.81 -25.55 -8.70
CA ILE A 64 13.39 -24.34 -8.14
C ILE A 64 14.04 -24.66 -6.79
N ASN A 65 15.34 -24.42 -6.69
CA ASN A 65 16.03 -24.42 -5.40
C ASN A 65 16.08 -22.98 -4.86
N PRO A 66 15.36 -22.63 -3.78
CA PRO A 66 15.28 -21.27 -3.28
C PRO A 66 16.64 -20.68 -2.89
N ALA A 67 17.53 -21.46 -2.25
CA ALA A 67 18.84 -20.99 -1.83
C ALA A 67 19.73 -20.64 -3.03
N ASN A 68 19.85 -21.58 -3.99
CA ASN A 68 20.64 -21.34 -5.19
C ASN A 68 20.09 -20.19 -6.03
N LEU A 69 18.74 -20.05 -6.07
CA LEU A 69 18.09 -18.94 -6.76
C LEU A 69 18.45 -17.60 -6.11
N LEU A 70 18.44 -17.52 -4.79
CA LEU A 70 18.83 -16.32 -4.05
C LEU A 70 20.29 -15.94 -4.34
N ASP A 71 21.20 -16.89 -4.26
CA ASP A 71 22.65 -16.65 -4.50
C ASP A 71 22.90 -16.09 -5.91
N HIS A 72 22.31 -16.71 -6.93
CA HIS A 72 22.42 -16.22 -8.32
C HIS A 72 21.76 -14.85 -8.51
N HIS A 73 20.62 -14.64 -7.86
CA HIS A 73 19.88 -13.38 -7.97
C HIS A 73 20.66 -12.22 -7.38
N GLN A 74 21.26 -12.40 -6.21
CA GLN A 74 22.07 -11.38 -5.52
C GLN A 74 23.29 -10.94 -6.29
N GLN A 75 23.89 -11.83 -7.12
CA GLN A 75 25.03 -11.47 -7.97
C GLN A 75 24.69 -10.38 -8.99
N LYS A 76 23.46 -10.37 -9.51
CA LYS A 76 22.97 -9.39 -10.51
C LYS A 76 22.18 -8.24 -9.89
N ASN A 77 21.56 -8.49 -8.77
CA ASN A 77 20.68 -7.56 -8.05
C ASN A 77 21.07 -7.55 -6.57
N PRO A 78 22.19 -6.89 -6.19
CA PRO A 78 22.71 -6.94 -4.83
C PRO A 78 21.81 -6.25 -3.81
N HIS A 79 21.02 -5.28 -4.23
CA HIS A 79 20.21 -4.44 -3.38
C HIS A 79 18.73 -4.63 -3.67
N PHE A 80 18.05 -5.38 -2.82
CA PHE A 80 16.59 -5.54 -2.88
C PHE A 80 16.03 -5.90 -1.50
N TRP A 81 14.75 -5.64 -1.32
CA TRP A 81 13.95 -6.09 -0.19
C TRP A 81 12.86 -7.06 -0.66
N THR A 82 12.48 -7.92 0.24
CA THR A 82 11.27 -8.72 0.19
C THR A 82 10.39 -8.34 1.39
N PRO A 83 9.11 -8.68 1.43
CA PRO A 83 8.30 -8.45 2.63
C PRO A 83 8.78 -9.14 3.91
N ALA A 84 9.75 -10.07 3.83
CA ALA A 84 10.41 -10.65 4.99
C ALA A 84 11.47 -9.73 5.61
N ASP A 85 11.92 -8.71 4.89
CA ASP A 85 12.95 -7.79 5.38
C ASP A 85 12.30 -6.69 6.23
N PRO A 86 12.86 -6.35 7.40
CA PRO A 86 12.32 -5.31 8.28
C PRO A 86 12.35 -3.92 7.64
N GLU A 87 13.22 -3.72 6.65
CA GLU A 87 13.36 -2.48 5.89
C GLU A 87 12.34 -2.36 4.75
N TYR A 88 11.54 -3.40 4.46
CA TYR A 88 10.51 -3.31 3.43
C TYR A 88 9.45 -2.26 3.81
N PRO A 89 9.07 -1.32 2.90
CA PRO A 89 8.18 -0.22 3.25
C PRO A 89 6.81 -0.69 3.77
N LEU A 90 6.42 -0.20 4.97
CA LEU A 90 5.19 -0.62 5.64
C LEU A 90 3.95 -0.29 4.82
N LEU A 91 3.83 0.97 4.36
CA LEU A 91 2.69 1.40 3.54
C LEU A 91 2.54 0.58 2.25
N LEU A 92 3.66 0.10 1.70
CA LEU A 92 3.64 -0.72 0.51
C LEU A 92 3.18 -2.16 0.80
N TRP A 93 3.41 -2.66 2.02
CA TRP A 93 2.86 -3.95 2.44
C TRP A 93 1.33 -3.93 2.59
N GLU A 94 0.75 -2.78 2.95
CA GLU A 94 -0.70 -2.63 3.13
C GLU A 94 -1.48 -2.83 1.82
N ILE A 95 -0.93 -2.44 0.65
CA ILE A 95 -1.67 -2.53 -0.61
C ILE A 95 -2.02 -3.99 -0.97
N PRO A 96 -3.11 -4.23 -1.74
CA PRO A 96 -3.53 -5.59 -2.11
C PRO A 96 -2.47 -6.38 -2.90
N SER A 97 -1.59 -5.69 -3.61
CA SER A 97 -0.59 -6.29 -4.51
C SER A 97 0.82 -5.75 -4.27
N PRO A 98 1.41 -5.95 -3.05
CA PRO A 98 2.76 -5.49 -2.77
C PRO A 98 3.79 -6.23 -3.66
N PRO A 99 4.84 -5.55 -4.15
CA PRO A 99 5.91 -6.22 -4.89
C PRO A 99 6.58 -7.29 -4.03
N PRO A 100 6.66 -8.55 -4.48
CA PRO A 100 7.34 -9.62 -3.72
C PRO A 100 8.86 -9.40 -3.64
N VAL A 101 9.40 -8.64 -4.58
CA VAL A 101 10.81 -8.21 -4.62
C VAL A 101 10.82 -6.74 -5.00
N LEU A 102 11.49 -5.91 -4.23
CA LEU A 102 11.62 -4.48 -4.45
C LEU A 102 13.10 -4.12 -4.49
N TYR A 103 13.61 -3.81 -5.67
CA TYR A 103 14.99 -3.40 -5.92
C TYR A 103 15.17 -1.93 -5.56
N TYR A 104 16.35 -1.57 -5.04
CA TYR A 104 16.67 -0.20 -4.69
C TYR A 104 18.07 0.23 -5.09
N LEU A 105 18.23 1.52 -5.33
CA LEU A 105 19.50 2.20 -5.61
C LEU A 105 19.50 3.57 -4.96
N GLY A 106 20.55 3.91 -4.22
CA GLY A 106 20.70 5.21 -3.57
C GLY A 106 20.62 5.12 -2.04
N GLN A 107 20.21 6.21 -1.40
CA GLN A 107 20.21 6.35 0.04
C GLN A 107 18.90 5.82 0.64
N VAL A 108 19.01 4.77 1.45
CA VAL A 108 17.87 4.23 2.22
C VAL A 108 17.72 5.05 3.49
N ASP A 109 16.51 5.54 3.74
CA ASP A 109 16.11 6.11 5.03
C ASP A 109 15.00 5.24 5.62
N LEU A 110 15.28 4.65 6.78
CA LEU A 110 14.31 3.77 7.45
C LEU A 110 13.07 4.52 7.93
N ALA A 111 13.18 5.82 8.18
CA ALA A 111 12.04 6.64 8.57
C ALA A 111 10.99 6.77 7.45
N ASP A 112 11.43 6.82 6.16
CA ASP A 112 10.51 6.70 5.02
C ASP A 112 9.81 5.33 5.01
N ASN A 113 10.62 4.26 5.13
CA ASN A 113 10.11 2.89 5.02
C ASN A 113 9.16 2.53 6.16
N GLN A 114 9.37 3.08 7.34
CA GLN A 114 8.50 2.93 8.52
C GLN A 114 7.32 3.91 8.54
N GLY A 115 7.19 4.79 7.52
CA GLY A 115 6.11 5.77 7.43
C GLY A 115 6.18 6.90 8.47
N GLN A 116 7.33 7.10 9.11
CA GLN A 116 7.57 8.21 10.05
C GLN A 116 7.71 9.54 9.30
N ILE A 117 8.36 9.51 8.13
CA ILE A 117 8.39 10.64 7.19
C ILE A 117 7.27 10.39 6.16
N PRO A 118 6.29 11.30 6.05
CA PRO A 118 5.18 11.10 5.14
C PRO A 118 5.62 11.29 3.69
N GLY A 119 5.39 10.26 2.86
CA GLY A 119 5.59 10.31 1.42
C GLY A 119 4.38 10.89 0.70
N ILE A 120 4.61 11.80 -0.25
CA ILE A 120 3.59 12.42 -1.09
C ILE A 120 3.85 12.11 -2.55
N GLY A 121 2.90 11.44 -3.21
CA GLY A 121 2.96 11.13 -4.61
C GLY A 121 2.67 12.36 -5.47
N ILE A 122 3.53 12.72 -6.41
CA ILE A 122 3.28 13.79 -7.38
C ILE A 122 3.34 13.20 -8.77
N VAL A 123 2.23 13.26 -9.50
CA VAL A 123 2.12 12.69 -10.84
C VAL A 123 1.41 13.65 -11.82
N GLY A 124 1.63 13.43 -13.12
CA GLY A 124 0.95 14.23 -14.12
C GLY A 124 1.33 13.88 -15.55
N THR A 125 0.97 14.78 -16.45
CA THR A 125 1.26 14.66 -17.89
C THR A 125 2.76 14.74 -18.19
N ARG A 126 3.16 14.07 -19.27
CA ARG A 126 4.53 14.16 -19.81
C ARG A 126 4.79 15.47 -20.56
N TYR A 127 3.76 16.20 -20.89
CA TYR A 127 3.81 17.47 -21.62
C TYR A 127 3.00 18.53 -20.86
N PRO A 128 3.51 18.99 -19.70
CA PRO A 128 2.79 19.97 -18.89
C PRO A 128 2.79 21.36 -19.51
N THR A 129 1.71 22.09 -19.23
CA THR A 129 1.68 23.54 -19.49
C THR A 129 2.64 24.27 -18.52
N GLU A 130 2.89 25.56 -18.79
CA GLU A 130 3.67 26.38 -17.84
C GLU A 130 2.95 26.52 -16.50
N HIS A 131 1.60 26.54 -16.49
CA HIS A 131 0.80 26.54 -15.28
C HIS A 131 1.08 25.28 -14.45
N GLY A 132 0.93 24.09 -15.05
CA GLY A 132 1.19 22.82 -14.37
C GLY A 132 2.63 22.71 -13.87
N SER A 133 3.61 23.08 -14.71
CA SER A 133 5.03 23.06 -14.34
C SER A 133 5.36 24.02 -13.19
N ARG A 134 4.81 25.25 -13.23
CA ARG A 134 5.04 26.28 -12.19
C ARG A 134 4.50 25.82 -10.83
N TRP A 135 3.27 25.31 -10.80
CA TRP A 135 2.66 24.83 -9.56
C TRP A 135 3.36 23.59 -9.03
N THR A 136 3.76 22.66 -9.89
CA THR A 136 4.56 21.49 -9.48
C THR A 136 5.87 21.93 -8.81
N ARG A 137 6.58 22.90 -9.39
CA ARG A 137 7.80 23.46 -8.76
C ARG A 137 7.53 23.99 -7.35
N LYS A 138 6.51 24.86 -7.21
CA LYS A 138 6.17 25.49 -5.93
C LYS A 138 5.80 24.46 -4.86
N ILE A 139 4.90 23.54 -5.20
CA ILE A 139 4.43 22.52 -4.27
C ILE A 139 5.57 21.58 -3.88
N SER A 140 6.38 21.10 -4.84
CA SER A 140 7.51 20.22 -4.53
C SER A 140 8.54 20.88 -3.61
N GLN A 141 8.79 22.18 -3.77
CA GLN A 141 9.67 22.95 -2.89
C GLN A 141 9.05 23.13 -1.50
N ALA A 142 7.75 23.43 -1.42
CA ALA A 142 7.05 23.59 -0.14
C ALA A 142 7.04 22.27 0.64
N LEU A 143 6.77 21.14 -0.02
CA LEU A 143 6.82 19.80 0.58
C LEU A 143 8.23 19.48 1.12
N ALA A 144 9.27 19.75 0.31
CA ALA A 144 10.66 19.55 0.72
C ALA A 144 11.03 20.35 1.99
N GLN A 145 10.62 21.63 2.05
CA GLN A 145 10.84 22.51 3.20
C GLN A 145 10.12 22.03 4.48
N GLN A 146 9.01 21.31 4.32
CA GLN A 146 8.24 20.72 5.41
C GLN A 146 8.62 19.25 5.67
N GLN A 147 9.75 18.79 5.15
CA GLN A 147 10.30 17.45 5.35
C GLN A 147 9.41 16.30 4.87
N PHE A 148 8.53 16.55 3.90
CA PHE A 148 7.84 15.49 3.18
C PHE A 148 8.74 14.86 2.13
N THR A 149 8.65 13.54 1.96
CA THR A 149 9.32 12.83 0.87
C THR A 149 8.47 12.90 -0.40
N VAL A 150 9.03 13.45 -1.48
CA VAL A 150 8.36 13.51 -2.79
C VAL A 150 8.55 12.18 -3.52
N ILE A 151 7.44 11.50 -3.89
CA ILE A 151 7.46 10.22 -4.58
C ILE A 151 6.88 10.42 -5.99
N SER A 152 7.61 9.95 -7.03
CA SER A 152 7.13 10.04 -8.41
C SER A 152 7.75 8.96 -9.30
N GLY A 153 7.42 8.99 -10.60
CA GLY A 153 7.76 7.91 -11.53
C GLY A 153 8.94 8.20 -12.46
N LEU A 154 9.64 9.31 -12.29
CA LEU A 154 10.76 9.74 -13.15
C LEU A 154 10.38 9.83 -14.64
N ALA A 155 9.11 9.97 -14.98
CA ALA A 155 8.69 10.23 -16.36
C ALA A 155 9.08 11.66 -16.79
N ALA A 156 9.04 11.93 -18.10
CA ALA A 156 9.12 13.30 -18.59
C ALA A 156 7.96 14.15 -18.06
N GLY A 157 8.14 15.47 -17.99
CA GLY A 157 7.09 16.41 -17.57
C GLY A 157 6.95 16.53 -16.06
N ILE A 158 5.74 16.38 -15.53
CA ILE A 158 5.44 16.65 -14.11
C ILE A 158 6.35 15.88 -13.17
N ASP A 159 6.58 14.58 -13.39
CA ASP A 159 7.42 13.76 -12.55
C ASP A 159 8.86 14.31 -12.44
N ALA A 160 9.46 14.63 -13.59
CA ALA A 160 10.81 15.21 -13.63
C ALA A 160 10.87 16.60 -12.96
N VAL A 161 9.84 17.42 -13.14
CA VAL A 161 9.74 18.72 -12.47
C VAL A 161 9.63 18.54 -10.96
N ALA A 162 8.84 17.58 -10.50
CA ALA A 162 8.67 17.29 -9.08
C ALA A 162 9.99 16.89 -8.42
N HIS A 163 10.68 15.88 -8.96
CA HIS A 163 11.97 15.42 -8.45
C HIS A 163 13.02 16.53 -8.43
N SER A 164 13.20 17.20 -9.58
CA SER A 164 14.23 18.24 -9.70
C SER A 164 13.97 19.44 -8.79
N SER A 165 12.71 19.78 -8.53
CA SER A 165 12.37 20.90 -7.65
C SER A 165 12.51 20.53 -6.17
N CYS A 166 12.21 19.32 -5.81
CA CYS A 166 12.46 18.77 -4.47
C CYS A 166 13.96 18.77 -4.15
N LEU A 167 14.80 18.23 -5.04
CA LEU A 167 16.25 18.20 -4.87
C LEU A 167 16.88 19.61 -4.78
N ARG A 168 16.43 20.56 -5.61
CA ARG A 168 16.89 21.97 -5.51
C ARG A 168 16.56 22.62 -4.17
N ALA A 169 15.48 22.19 -3.53
CA ALA A 169 15.11 22.63 -2.19
C ALA A 169 15.76 21.76 -1.09
N GLN A 170 16.74 20.92 -1.45
CA GLN A 170 17.44 19.99 -0.54
C GLN A 170 16.50 19.01 0.16
N GLY A 171 15.36 18.71 -0.46
CA GLY A 171 14.38 17.76 0.03
C GLY A 171 14.65 16.33 -0.44
N ARG A 172 14.03 15.40 0.24
CA ARG A 172 14.11 13.97 -0.06
C ARG A 172 13.13 13.56 -1.16
N THR A 173 13.60 12.74 -2.11
CA THR A 173 12.74 12.22 -3.18
C THR A 173 13.00 10.75 -3.48
N ILE A 174 11.92 10.02 -3.82
CA ILE A 174 11.93 8.62 -4.19
C ILE A 174 11.37 8.47 -5.61
N ALA A 175 12.20 7.95 -6.52
CA ALA A 175 11.77 7.64 -7.88
C ALA A 175 11.42 6.15 -7.99
N VAL A 176 10.22 5.85 -8.50
CA VAL A 176 9.81 4.46 -8.77
C VAL A 176 9.88 4.23 -10.28
N LEU A 177 10.54 3.16 -10.73
CA LEU A 177 10.76 2.89 -12.15
C LEU A 177 9.87 1.77 -12.69
N GLY A 178 9.60 1.80 -13.99
CA GLY A 178 8.95 0.71 -14.74
C GLY A 178 9.94 -0.16 -15.55
N THR A 179 11.24 -0.09 -15.18
CA THR A 179 12.36 -0.81 -15.81
C THR A 179 13.27 -1.36 -14.73
N GLY A 180 14.25 -2.22 -15.10
CA GLY A 180 15.36 -2.53 -14.21
C GLY A 180 16.13 -1.26 -13.83
N LEU A 181 16.77 -1.26 -12.65
CA LEU A 181 17.53 -0.11 -12.13
C LEU A 181 18.78 0.25 -12.96
N ASP A 182 19.24 -0.68 -13.79
CA ASP A 182 20.36 -0.53 -14.73
C ASP A 182 19.98 0.16 -16.04
N LEU A 183 18.66 0.42 -16.27
CA LEU A 183 18.13 1.02 -17.49
C LEU A 183 17.43 2.34 -17.22
N ILE A 184 18.02 3.43 -17.69
CA ILE A 184 17.47 4.78 -17.51
C ILE A 184 16.43 5.08 -18.60
N TYR A 185 15.18 5.31 -18.17
CA TYR A 185 14.10 5.69 -19.06
C TYR A 185 13.19 6.75 -18.42
N PRO A 186 12.89 7.87 -19.13
CA PRO A 186 13.37 8.22 -20.47
C PRO A 186 14.84 8.70 -20.46
N PRO A 187 15.58 8.56 -21.56
CA PRO A 187 17.02 8.88 -21.60
C PRO A 187 17.35 10.34 -21.26
N GLN A 188 16.44 11.28 -21.54
CA GLN A 188 16.63 12.71 -21.21
C GLN A 188 16.71 12.98 -19.70
N ASN A 189 16.20 12.09 -18.87
CA ASN A 189 16.23 12.20 -17.40
C ASN A 189 17.49 11.57 -16.78
N LYS A 190 18.54 11.25 -17.59
CA LYS A 190 19.74 10.59 -17.09
C LYS A 190 20.41 11.37 -15.96
N ALA A 191 20.66 12.67 -16.13
CA ALA A 191 21.27 13.48 -15.08
C ALA A 191 20.44 13.54 -13.79
N LEU A 192 19.10 13.60 -13.94
CA LEU A 192 18.19 13.57 -12.80
C LEU A 192 18.19 12.20 -12.10
N PHE A 193 18.24 11.10 -12.86
CA PHE A 193 18.38 9.76 -12.31
C PHE A 193 19.68 9.63 -11.48
N GLU A 194 20.81 10.07 -12.02
CA GLU A 194 22.11 10.03 -11.34
C GLU A 194 22.11 10.87 -10.06
N GLN A 195 21.46 12.03 -10.09
CA GLN A 195 21.30 12.88 -8.91
C GLN A 195 20.42 12.22 -7.85
N ILE A 196 19.26 11.62 -8.22
CA ILE A 196 18.41 10.90 -7.28
C ILE A 196 19.12 9.68 -6.71
N ALA A 197 19.91 8.95 -7.51
CA ALA A 197 20.70 7.82 -7.04
C ALA A 197 21.76 8.22 -5.99
N THR A 198 22.20 9.49 -6.00
CA THR A 198 23.18 10.01 -5.03
C THR A 198 22.52 10.63 -3.80
N GLU A 199 21.44 11.40 -3.96
CA GLU A 199 20.85 12.25 -2.91
C GLU A 199 19.50 11.72 -2.41
N GLY A 200 18.87 10.77 -3.10
CA GLY A 200 17.57 10.20 -2.83
C GLY A 200 17.55 8.69 -2.94
N LEU A 201 16.42 8.14 -3.37
CA LEU A 201 16.22 6.69 -3.52
C LEU A 201 15.51 6.38 -4.83
N ILE A 202 15.95 5.34 -5.52
CA ILE A 202 15.31 4.80 -6.71
C ILE A 202 14.82 3.40 -6.40
N LEU A 203 13.58 3.11 -6.74
CA LEU A 203 12.92 1.82 -6.52
C LEU A 203 12.43 1.20 -7.81
N SER A 204 12.42 -0.12 -7.89
CA SER A 204 11.80 -0.87 -8.98
C SER A 204 11.36 -2.26 -8.51
N GLU A 205 10.25 -2.77 -9.07
CA GLU A 205 9.88 -4.19 -8.93
C GLU A 205 10.48 -5.07 -10.03
N TYR A 206 11.21 -4.47 -10.96
CA TYR A 206 11.77 -5.16 -12.13
C TYR A 206 13.27 -5.41 -11.93
N ALA A 207 13.69 -6.66 -12.12
CA ALA A 207 15.09 -7.04 -12.03
C ALA A 207 15.95 -6.36 -13.10
N ALA A 208 17.25 -6.27 -12.85
CA ALA A 208 18.24 -5.75 -13.80
C ALA A 208 18.10 -6.41 -15.18
N GLY A 209 18.24 -5.62 -16.24
CA GLY A 209 18.04 -6.02 -17.62
C GLY A 209 16.59 -5.93 -18.14
N THR A 210 15.62 -5.60 -17.27
CA THR A 210 14.21 -5.44 -17.70
C THR A 210 14.03 -4.17 -18.50
N LYS A 211 13.74 -4.31 -19.79
CA LYS A 211 13.55 -3.19 -20.72
C LYS A 211 12.23 -2.45 -20.51
N PRO A 212 12.12 -1.19 -20.97
CA PRO A 212 10.86 -0.46 -20.96
C PRO A 212 9.75 -1.23 -21.69
N ASP A 213 8.63 -1.44 -21.02
CA ASP A 213 7.43 -2.02 -21.57
C ASP A 213 6.21 -1.16 -21.24
N ARG A 214 5.25 -1.06 -22.19
CA ARG A 214 4.06 -0.22 -22.01
C ARG A 214 3.18 -0.67 -20.86
N GLY A 215 3.16 -1.94 -20.52
CA GLY A 215 2.41 -2.51 -19.40
C GLY A 215 3.03 -2.20 -18.04
N ASN A 216 4.37 -2.11 -17.99
CA ASN A 216 5.09 -1.91 -16.72
C ASN A 216 4.80 -0.53 -16.09
N PHE A 217 4.65 0.53 -16.89
CA PHE A 217 4.45 1.87 -16.37
C PHE A 217 3.13 2.03 -15.60
N PRO A 218 1.96 1.57 -16.12
CA PRO A 218 0.72 1.56 -15.36
C PRO A 218 0.78 0.64 -14.13
N ALA A 219 1.40 -0.54 -14.25
CA ALA A 219 1.53 -1.49 -13.15
C ALA A 219 2.37 -0.90 -12.01
N ARG A 220 3.49 -0.25 -12.33
CA ARG A 220 4.36 0.43 -11.38
C ARG A 220 3.65 1.53 -10.57
N ASN A 221 2.65 2.22 -11.16
CA ASN A 221 1.98 3.35 -10.51
C ASN A 221 1.31 2.97 -9.18
N ARG A 222 0.94 1.68 -8.99
CA ARG A 222 0.46 1.20 -7.69
C ARG A 222 1.52 1.32 -6.58
N ILE A 223 2.80 1.24 -6.94
CA ILE A 223 3.90 1.39 -5.98
C ILE A 223 4.03 2.86 -5.56
N ILE A 224 3.89 3.80 -6.51
CA ILE A 224 3.86 5.24 -6.18
C ILE A 224 2.71 5.52 -5.19
N ALA A 225 1.48 5.12 -5.53
CA ALA A 225 0.33 5.30 -4.65
C ALA A 225 0.48 4.56 -3.31
N GLY A 226 1.03 3.34 -3.34
CA GLY A 226 1.23 2.50 -2.16
C GLY A 226 2.26 3.05 -1.17
N LEU A 227 3.28 3.74 -1.63
CA LEU A 227 4.28 4.41 -0.79
C LEU A 227 3.80 5.77 -0.27
N SER A 228 2.72 6.31 -0.85
CA SER A 228 2.25 7.67 -0.57
C SER A 228 1.10 7.67 0.42
N ARG A 229 1.03 8.69 1.26
CA ARG A 229 -0.15 9.00 2.09
C ARG A 229 -1.21 9.75 1.32
N ALA A 230 -0.77 10.58 0.37
CA ALA A 230 -1.63 11.29 -0.54
C ALA A 230 -1.00 11.35 -1.93
N VAL A 231 -1.80 11.49 -2.97
CA VAL A 231 -1.35 11.63 -4.35
C VAL A 231 -1.85 12.95 -4.93
N LEU A 232 -0.92 13.77 -5.43
CA LEU A 232 -1.18 15.02 -6.11
C LEU A 232 -1.14 14.81 -7.63
N VAL A 233 -2.26 15.05 -8.32
CA VAL A 233 -2.33 15.06 -9.79
C VAL A 233 -2.25 16.50 -10.27
N MET A 234 -1.08 16.92 -10.75
CA MET A 234 -0.81 18.33 -11.05
C MET A 234 -1.43 18.77 -12.37
N GLU A 235 -1.36 17.95 -13.38
CA GLU A 235 -2.01 18.18 -14.67
C GLU A 235 -2.15 16.85 -15.40
N ALA A 236 -3.36 16.56 -15.92
CA ALA A 236 -3.63 15.29 -16.60
C ALA A 236 -4.74 15.47 -17.65
N PRO A 237 -4.47 15.15 -18.93
CA PRO A 237 -5.53 15.00 -19.92
C PRO A 237 -6.40 13.74 -19.63
N PRO A 238 -7.60 13.58 -20.24
CA PRO A 238 -8.59 12.55 -19.89
C PRO A 238 -8.11 11.10 -19.95
N LYS A 239 -7.07 10.80 -20.70
CA LYS A 239 -6.51 9.44 -20.85
C LYS A 239 -5.07 9.35 -20.32
N SER A 240 -4.71 10.24 -19.37
CA SER A 240 -3.38 10.24 -18.79
C SER A 240 -3.14 9.02 -17.89
N GLY A 241 -1.92 8.47 -17.94
CA GLY A 241 -1.46 7.46 -16.98
C GLY A 241 -1.46 7.92 -15.52
N ALA A 242 -1.38 9.24 -15.26
CA ALA A 242 -1.47 9.81 -13.93
C ALA A 242 -2.83 9.53 -13.26
N LEU A 243 -3.92 9.44 -14.04
CA LEU A 243 -5.25 9.08 -13.54
C LEU A 243 -5.31 7.64 -13.01
N ILE A 244 -4.45 6.75 -13.52
CA ILE A 244 -4.30 5.39 -13.00
C ILE A 244 -3.70 5.42 -11.59
N THR A 245 -2.75 6.32 -11.34
CA THR A 245 -2.17 6.51 -9.99
C THR A 245 -3.21 7.05 -9.02
N ALA A 246 -4.04 8.03 -9.44
CA ALA A 246 -5.14 8.52 -8.63
C ALA A 246 -6.16 7.43 -8.30
N LYS A 247 -6.47 6.55 -9.28
CA LYS A 247 -7.34 5.40 -9.02
C LYS A 247 -6.74 4.46 -7.98
N TYR A 248 -5.45 4.10 -8.10
CA TYR A 248 -4.78 3.29 -7.08
C TYR A 248 -4.78 3.97 -5.71
N ALA A 249 -4.59 5.29 -5.65
CA ALA A 249 -4.67 6.04 -4.39
C ALA A 249 -6.04 5.86 -3.73
N ASN A 250 -7.14 6.05 -4.47
CA ASN A 250 -8.48 5.80 -3.97
C ASN A 250 -8.71 4.34 -3.55
N ASP A 251 -8.24 3.37 -4.37
CA ASP A 251 -8.36 1.93 -4.08
C ASP A 251 -7.58 1.54 -2.80
N PHE A 252 -6.60 2.34 -2.39
CA PHE A 252 -5.76 2.13 -1.20
C PHE A 252 -6.13 3.07 -0.04
N ASN A 253 -7.25 3.78 -0.12
CA ASN A 253 -7.70 4.78 0.88
C ASN A 253 -6.63 5.86 1.14
N ARG A 254 -6.02 6.37 0.06
CA ARG A 254 -5.10 7.52 0.09
C ARG A 254 -5.79 8.73 -0.49
N ASP A 255 -5.60 9.88 0.11
CA ASP A 255 -6.19 11.13 -0.36
C ASP A 255 -5.67 11.51 -1.74
N VAL A 256 -6.56 12.05 -2.57
CA VAL A 256 -6.22 12.53 -3.91
C VAL A 256 -6.48 14.03 -3.98
N PHE A 257 -5.42 14.77 -4.26
CA PHE A 257 -5.47 16.22 -4.49
C PHE A 257 -5.20 16.51 -5.96
N THR A 258 -5.79 17.58 -6.47
CA THR A 258 -5.52 17.98 -7.84
C THR A 258 -5.57 19.49 -8.03
N LEU A 259 -4.77 19.94 -8.99
CA LEU A 259 -4.69 21.35 -9.34
C LEU A 259 -5.87 21.73 -10.25
N PRO A 260 -6.70 22.74 -9.88
CA PRO A 260 -7.76 23.22 -10.74
C PRO A 260 -7.19 23.99 -11.95
N ASN A 261 -7.94 24.00 -13.04
CA ASN A 261 -7.62 24.79 -14.23
C ASN A 261 -8.92 25.17 -14.95
N SER A 262 -8.82 26.05 -15.95
CA SER A 262 -9.96 26.40 -16.81
C SER A 262 -10.48 25.18 -17.58
N PRO A 263 -11.81 25.04 -17.76
CA PRO A 263 -12.41 24.03 -18.62
C PRO A 263 -11.96 24.09 -20.10
N ASP A 264 -11.40 25.22 -20.54
CA ASP A 264 -10.87 25.39 -21.89
C ASP A 264 -9.50 24.70 -22.08
N VAL A 265 -8.82 24.34 -20.98
CA VAL A 265 -7.50 23.70 -20.99
C VAL A 265 -7.65 22.19 -21.05
N LYS A 266 -7.53 21.62 -22.25
CA LYS A 266 -7.72 20.17 -22.48
C LYS A 266 -6.75 19.30 -21.68
N GLU A 267 -5.54 19.80 -21.43
CA GLU A 267 -4.48 19.13 -20.66
C GLU A 267 -4.87 18.91 -19.20
N ALA A 268 -5.85 19.67 -18.70
CA ALA A 268 -6.33 19.59 -17.32
C ALA A 268 -7.69 18.91 -17.14
N HIS A 269 -8.34 18.48 -18.22
CA HIS A 269 -9.68 17.87 -18.12
C HIS A 269 -9.73 16.62 -17.24
N GLY A 270 -8.63 15.84 -17.15
CA GLY A 270 -8.54 14.73 -16.19
C GLY A 270 -8.57 15.19 -14.74
N CYS A 271 -7.91 16.31 -14.44
CA CYS A 271 -7.94 16.93 -13.10
C CYS A 271 -9.34 17.43 -12.76
N LEU A 272 -10.03 18.09 -13.69
CA LEU A 272 -11.42 18.52 -13.50
C LEU A 272 -12.37 17.34 -13.25
N ASN A 273 -12.17 16.21 -13.94
CA ASN A 273 -12.92 14.99 -13.69
C ASN A 273 -12.61 14.40 -12.31
N LEU A 274 -11.37 14.47 -11.84
CA LEU A 274 -11.03 14.03 -10.47
C LEU A 274 -11.74 14.89 -9.43
N ILE A 275 -11.78 16.22 -9.60
CA ILE A 275 -12.52 17.14 -8.72
C ILE A 275 -14.01 16.76 -8.69
N HIS A 276 -14.61 16.57 -9.86
CA HIS A 276 -16.02 16.15 -9.97
C HIS A 276 -16.30 14.83 -9.23
N ASN A 277 -15.32 13.94 -9.15
CA ASN A 277 -15.42 12.65 -8.46
C ASN A 277 -14.89 12.68 -7.02
N GLY A 278 -14.70 13.86 -6.42
CA GLY A 278 -14.42 14.01 -5.00
C GLY A 278 -12.94 14.19 -4.63
N ALA A 279 -12.05 14.37 -5.61
CA ALA A 279 -10.67 14.75 -5.28
C ALA A 279 -10.63 16.17 -4.69
N GLU A 280 -9.75 16.39 -3.73
CA GLU A 280 -9.58 17.70 -3.10
C GLU A 280 -8.87 18.69 -4.05
N ILE A 281 -9.27 19.96 -3.98
CA ILE A 281 -8.72 21.03 -4.80
C ILE A 281 -7.52 21.64 -4.09
N ILE A 282 -6.41 21.77 -4.81
CA ILE A 282 -5.26 22.55 -4.36
C ILE A 282 -5.52 24.03 -4.63
N LEU A 283 -5.85 24.80 -3.60
CA LEU A 283 -6.12 26.24 -3.70
C LEU A 283 -4.87 27.08 -3.46
N SER A 284 -4.00 26.64 -2.57
CA SER A 284 -2.72 27.27 -2.25
C SER A 284 -1.74 26.23 -1.67
N GLU A 285 -0.46 26.59 -1.60
CA GLU A 285 0.57 25.77 -0.94
C GLU A 285 0.25 25.60 0.55
N GLN A 286 -0.17 26.67 1.22
CA GLN A 286 -0.47 26.68 2.63
C GLN A 286 -1.66 25.74 2.94
N GLN A 287 -2.78 25.89 2.22
CA GLN A 287 -3.96 25.05 2.40
C GLN A 287 -3.62 23.56 2.16
N LEU A 288 -2.84 23.24 1.13
CA LEU A 288 -2.40 21.89 0.88
C LEU A 288 -1.58 21.32 2.04
N LEU A 289 -0.60 22.09 2.54
CA LEU A 289 0.24 21.65 3.67
C LEU A 289 -0.58 21.46 4.95
N GLU A 290 -1.57 22.30 5.20
CA GLU A 290 -2.50 22.14 6.34
C GLU A 290 -3.33 20.85 6.19
N SER A 291 -3.88 20.58 5.00
CA SER A 291 -4.62 19.34 4.73
C SER A 291 -3.72 18.10 4.87
N LEU A 292 -2.51 18.13 4.33
CA LEU A 292 -1.55 17.01 4.44
C LEU A 292 -1.07 16.79 5.88
N GLY A 293 -0.90 17.85 6.67
CA GLY A 293 -0.54 17.78 8.08
C GLY A 293 -1.64 17.19 8.97
N ALA A 294 -2.91 17.22 8.53
CA ALA A 294 -4.03 16.58 9.21
C ALA A 294 -4.08 15.05 9.02
N ILE A 295 -3.36 14.51 8.01
CA ILE A 295 -3.28 13.06 7.78
C ILE A 295 -2.45 12.43 8.91
N PRO A 296 -3.02 11.53 9.75
CA PRO A 296 -2.30 10.99 10.89
C PRO A 296 -1.07 10.17 10.45
N PRO A 297 0.02 10.18 11.23
CA PRO A 297 1.16 9.31 10.99
C PRO A 297 0.76 7.83 11.10
N VAL A 298 1.46 6.93 10.40
CA VAL A 298 1.28 5.47 10.57
C VAL A 298 1.64 5.12 12.01
N ALA A 299 0.69 4.56 12.75
CA ALA A 299 0.97 4.16 14.12
C ALA A 299 1.95 2.98 14.13
N PRO A 300 2.96 2.96 15.02
CA PRO A 300 3.88 1.83 15.15
C PRO A 300 3.17 0.51 15.53
N GLU A 301 1.96 0.59 16.08
CA GLU A 301 1.15 -0.55 16.50
C GLU A 301 0.55 -1.35 15.33
N ASP A 302 0.46 -0.76 14.14
CA ASP A 302 0.00 -1.42 12.91
C ASP A 302 1.09 -2.30 12.25
N GLN A 303 2.27 -2.41 12.88
CA GLN A 303 3.29 -3.31 12.40
C GLN A 303 2.86 -4.76 12.64
N PRO A 304 2.74 -5.60 11.61
CA PRO A 304 2.65 -7.03 11.82
C PRO A 304 3.89 -7.45 12.61
N ASN A 305 3.68 -8.08 13.77
CA ASN A 305 4.74 -8.48 14.70
C ASN A 305 5.73 -9.42 13.97
N ARG A 306 6.80 -8.83 13.38
CA ARG A 306 7.76 -9.52 12.50
C ARG A 306 8.90 -10.19 13.26
N SER A 307 8.97 -10.04 14.60
CA SER A 307 10.13 -10.45 15.39
C SER A 307 9.91 -11.54 16.45
N ASP A 308 8.67 -11.95 16.74
CA ASP A 308 8.41 -12.95 17.77
C ASP A 308 7.62 -14.15 17.24
N ALA A 309 8.25 -14.97 16.41
CA ALA A 309 7.77 -16.33 16.17
C ALA A 309 7.98 -17.17 17.45
N LYS A 310 7.07 -17.04 18.42
CA LYS A 310 6.90 -18.06 19.44
C LYS A 310 6.30 -19.31 18.78
N PRO A 311 6.76 -20.52 19.15
CA PRO A 311 6.20 -21.75 18.59
C PRO A 311 4.69 -21.83 18.88
N PRO A 312 3.90 -22.45 17.98
CA PRO A 312 2.45 -22.47 18.07
C PRO A 312 2.01 -23.12 19.38
N ASN A 313 1.42 -22.30 20.25
CA ASN A 313 0.69 -22.79 21.40
C ASN A 313 -0.68 -23.25 20.88
N VAL A 314 -0.96 -24.53 20.97
CA VAL A 314 -2.26 -25.13 20.65
C VAL A 314 -3.33 -24.38 21.47
N PRO A 315 -4.40 -23.83 20.86
CA PRO A 315 -5.39 -23.09 21.62
C PRO A 315 -6.14 -24.05 22.56
N ASN A 316 -5.94 -23.84 23.85
CA ASN A 316 -6.89 -24.34 24.85
C ASN A 316 -8.18 -23.50 24.69
N PRO A 317 -9.39 -24.08 24.71
CA PRO A 317 -10.61 -23.32 24.50
C PRO A 317 -10.68 -22.17 25.52
N ALA A 318 -10.73 -20.96 25.00
CA ALA A 318 -10.73 -19.73 25.79
C ALA A 318 -11.96 -19.67 26.69
N GLN A 319 -11.71 -19.57 27.99
CA GLN A 319 -12.72 -19.11 28.93
C GLN A 319 -13.06 -17.64 28.61
N PRO A 320 -14.35 -17.24 28.68
CA PRO A 320 -14.75 -15.87 28.41
C PRO A 320 -14.08 -14.92 29.42
N THR A 321 -13.35 -13.94 28.91
CA THR A 321 -12.83 -12.83 29.71
C THR A 321 -14.00 -12.05 30.32
N PRO A 322 -13.97 -11.70 31.62
CA PRO A 322 -15.03 -10.90 32.21
C PRO A 322 -15.05 -9.50 31.60
N PRO A 323 -16.22 -8.88 31.43
CA PRO A 323 -16.36 -7.53 30.85
C PRO A 323 -15.64 -6.49 31.73
N PRO A 324 -15.14 -5.38 31.13
CA PRO A 324 -14.57 -4.26 31.90
C PRO A 324 -15.56 -3.73 32.93
N MET A 325 -15.10 -3.41 34.12
CA MET A 325 -15.92 -3.13 35.29
C MET A 325 -16.74 -1.83 35.27
N ASP A 326 -16.67 -1.02 34.17
CA ASP A 326 -17.31 0.30 34.08
C ASP A 326 -18.26 0.49 32.88
N LEU A 327 -18.91 -0.58 32.40
CA LEU A 327 -19.93 -0.44 31.37
C LEU A 327 -21.27 0.04 31.99
N ASP A 328 -21.92 0.99 31.29
CA ASP A 328 -23.29 1.40 31.58
C ASP A 328 -24.22 0.18 31.73
N PRO A 329 -25.16 0.14 32.71
CA PRO A 329 -26.06 -0.99 32.92
C PRO A 329 -26.82 -1.44 31.66
N THR A 330 -27.15 -0.50 30.77
CA THR A 330 -27.79 -0.78 29.49
C THR A 330 -26.86 -1.58 28.55
N LEU A 331 -25.59 -1.18 28.47
CA LEU A 331 -24.57 -1.85 27.65
C LEU A 331 -24.25 -3.26 28.20
N GLN A 332 -24.22 -3.41 29.52
CA GLN A 332 -24.05 -4.72 30.14
C GLN A 332 -25.20 -5.67 29.82
N THR A 333 -26.42 -5.19 29.85
CA THR A 333 -27.62 -5.97 29.51
C THR A 333 -27.60 -6.40 28.04
N LEU A 334 -27.23 -5.50 27.13
CA LEU A 334 -27.07 -5.81 25.71
C LEU A 334 -25.98 -6.85 25.47
N LEU A 335 -24.82 -6.71 26.12
CA LEU A 335 -23.70 -7.64 25.98
C LEU A 335 -24.04 -9.05 26.51
N GLN A 336 -24.89 -9.15 27.54
CA GLN A 336 -25.37 -10.43 28.08
C GLN A 336 -26.42 -11.10 27.18
N THR A 337 -27.15 -10.35 26.36
CA THR A 337 -28.12 -10.91 25.41
C THR A 337 -27.49 -11.43 24.12
N LEU A 338 -26.24 -11.05 23.87
CA LEU A 338 -25.44 -11.47 22.73
C LEU A 338 -24.59 -12.68 23.05
N THR A 339 -24.58 -13.66 22.13
CA THR A 339 -23.73 -14.84 22.16
C THR A 339 -22.69 -14.77 21.04
N SER A 340 -21.81 -15.75 20.95
CA SER A 340 -20.92 -15.94 19.80
C SER A 340 -21.66 -16.29 18.50
N GLU A 341 -22.98 -16.57 18.58
CA GLU A 341 -23.82 -16.78 17.40
C GLU A 341 -24.46 -15.45 16.94
N SER A 342 -24.54 -15.29 15.62
CA SER A 342 -25.08 -14.08 14.98
C SER A 342 -26.58 -13.92 15.25
N THR A 343 -26.97 -12.88 16.00
CA THR A 343 -28.35 -12.58 16.43
C THR A 343 -28.87 -11.33 15.73
N SER A 344 -30.11 -11.34 15.22
CA SER A 344 -30.70 -10.19 14.54
C SER A 344 -31.09 -9.07 15.52
N LEU A 345 -31.14 -7.82 15.05
CA LEU A 345 -31.52 -6.66 15.85
C LEU A 345 -32.88 -6.87 16.55
N ASP A 346 -33.89 -7.40 15.83
CA ASP A 346 -35.22 -7.63 16.36
C ASP A 346 -35.22 -8.66 17.51
N GLN A 347 -34.38 -9.68 17.40
CA GLN A 347 -34.22 -10.67 18.47
C GLN A 347 -33.54 -10.07 19.70
N ILE A 348 -32.56 -9.17 19.50
CA ILE A 348 -31.88 -8.46 20.60
C ILE A 348 -32.86 -7.54 21.32
N VAL A 349 -33.67 -6.77 20.58
CA VAL A 349 -34.72 -5.91 21.14
C VAL A 349 -35.74 -6.75 21.94
N SER A 350 -36.20 -7.86 21.37
CA SER A 350 -37.17 -8.76 22.04
C SER A 350 -36.62 -9.39 23.32
N LYS A 351 -35.33 -9.78 23.32
CA LYS A 351 -34.69 -10.43 24.48
C LYS A 351 -34.27 -9.44 25.57
N SER A 352 -33.81 -8.25 25.19
CA SER A 352 -33.34 -7.23 26.14
C SER A 352 -34.47 -6.43 26.78
N GLY A 353 -35.63 -6.34 26.11
CA GLY A 353 -36.75 -5.48 26.55
C GLY A 353 -36.45 -3.99 26.44
N ILE A 354 -35.37 -3.60 25.78
CA ILE A 354 -34.92 -2.22 25.62
C ILE A 354 -35.50 -1.65 24.31
N ALA A 355 -35.85 -0.38 24.29
CA ALA A 355 -36.37 0.28 23.08
C ALA A 355 -35.38 0.24 21.93
N THR A 356 -35.84 -0.02 20.70
CA THR A 356 -35.01 -0.24 19.49
C THR A 356 -33.94 0.85 19.29
N GLY A 357 -34.27 2.15 19.53
CA GLY A 357 -33.31 3.23 19.41
C GLY A 357 -32.13 3.15 20.41
N GLN A 358 -32.41 2.71 21.64
CA GLN A 358 -31.41 2.51 22.68
C GLN A 358 -30.56 1.26 22.41
N VAL A 359 -31.17 0.19 21.87
CA VAL A 359 -30.47 -1.02 21.44
C VAL A 359 -29.50 -0.68 20.32
N SER A 360 -29.93 0.06 19.30
CA SER A 360 -29.07 0.47 18.18
C SER A 360 -27.89 1.34 18.63
N ALA A 361 -28.14 2.31 19.51
CA ALA A 361 -27.07 3.16 20.06
C ALA A 361 -26.11 2.37 20.95
N GLY A 362 -26.61 1.47 21.78
CA GLY A 362 -25.79 0.64 22.64
C GLY A 362 -24.96 -0.39 21.86
N LEU A 363 -25.49 -0.99 20.79
CA LEU A 363 -24.75 -1.91 19.92
C LEU A 363 -23.61 -1.18 19.20
N LEU A 364 -23.82 0.04 18.73
CA LEU A 364 -22.76 0.86 18.13
C LEU A 364 -21.66 1.17 19.14
N GLN A 365 -22.02 1.50 20.40
CA GLN A 365 -21.02 1.71 21.45
C GLN A 365 -20.24 0.43 21.78
N LEU A 366 -20.90 -0.72 21.86
CA LEU A 366 -20.26 -2.01 22.11
C LEU A 366 -19.36 -2.42 20.94
N GLU A 367 -19.71 -2.05 19.71
CA GLU A 367 -18.89 -2.26 18.52
C GLU A 367 -17.63 -1.38 18.53
N LEU A 368 -17.77 -0.10 18.90
CA LEU A 368 -16.63 0.81 19.10
C LEU A 368 -15.69 0.37 20.22
N LEU A 369 -16.20 -0.34 21.22
CA LEU A 369 -15.41 -0.94 22.29
C LEU A 369 -14.84 -2.33 21.90
N GLY A 370 -15.09 -2.82 20.68
CA GLY A 370 -14.60 -4.11 20.20
C GLY A 370 -15.24 -5.34 20.86
N LEU A 371 -16.34 -5.14 21.60
CA LEU A 371 -17.03 -6.21 22.34
C LEU A 371 -18.09 -6.94 21.52
N VAL A 372 -18.52 -6.33 20.40
CA VAL A 372 -19.56 -6.81 19.48
C VAL A 372 -19.12 -6.53 18.06
N SER A 373 -19.43 -7.39 17.10
CA SER A 373 -19.24 -7.15 15.68
C SER A 373 -20.56 -7.23 14.92
N GLN A 374 -20.77 -6.28 13.99
CA GLN A 374 -21.92 -6.27 13.09
C GLN A 374 -21.67 -7.18 11.89
N GLN A 375 -22.66 -7.97 11.51
CA GLN A 375 -22.68 -8.84 10.34
C GLN A 375 -23.71 -8.33 9.30
N PRO A 376 -23.56 -8.68 8.01
CA PRO A 376 -24.53 -8.30 6.99
C PRO A 376 -25.97 -8.67 7.36
N GLY A 377 -26.94 -7.76 7.11
CA GLY A 377 -28.35 -7.96 7.44
C GLY A 377 -28.75 -7.54 8.86
N MET A 378 -28.05 -6.54 9.46
CA MET A 378 -28.33 -6.05 10.83
C MET A 378 -28.30 -7.16 11.89
N ARG A 379 -27.30 -8.01 11.79
CA ARG A 379 -27.03 -9.07 12.76
C ARG A 379 -25.80 -8.72 13.57
N TYR A 380 -25.77 -9.12 14.83
CA TYR A 380 -24.69 -8.80 15.77
C TYR A 380 -24.25 -10.08 16.52
N GLN A 381 -22.98 -10.16 16.78
CA GLN A 381 -22.39 -11.26 17.56
C GLN A 381 -21.37 -10.70 18.56
N ARG A 382 -21.21 -11.37 19.68
CA ARG A 382 -20.18 -11.03 20.66
C ARG A 382 -18.81 -11.46 20.11
N THR A 383 -17.83 -10.56 20.19
CA THR A 383 -16.44 -10.78 19.72
C THR A 383 -15.66 -11.66 20.67
#